data_974b9f3619a3d4bf7739441a722cf438
#
_entry.id   974b9f3619a3d4bf7739441a722cf438
#
_cell.length_a   1.000
_cell.length_b   1.000
_cell.length_c   1.000
_cell.angle_alpha   90.00
_cell.angle_beta   90.00
_cell.angle_gamma   90.00
#
_symmetry.space_group_name_H-M   'P 1'
#
loop_
_entity.id
_entity.type
_entity.pdbx_description
1 polymer ?
#
loop_
_entity_poly.entity_id
_entity_poly.type
_entity_poly.pdbx_seq_one_letter_code
_entity_poly.pdbx_strand_id
1 'polypeptide(L)'
;KMEKLNNPSEFSLIIKYALKDLSRNYKKLSSIIITLFISLFILSAIFTIEDSLKKELNDNAKSLLGGDLEIDYNRNEGNLELVNQVKKFTTISQMIEFSTMVSTTNREKNKSLFTRIKTVDTKYPLYGSVDYEPVGAFNRMHNEPNTLLINESLSKNLNLKINEKIKVQNQLFTIIGIV
;
A
#
# COMPACT_ATOMS: atom_id res chain seq x y z
N LYS A 1 -30.95 -35.33 -40.87
CA LYS A 1 -31.09 -34.82 -42.25
C LYS A 1 -31.21 -33.31 -42.15
N MET A 2 -30.08 -32.64 -42.28
CA MET A 2 -30.06 -31.16 -42.45
C MET A 2 -30.31 -30.91 -43.94
N GLU A 3 -31.47 -30.38 -44.20
CA GLU A 3 -31.84 -29.94 -45.56
C GLU A 3 -31.08 -28.65 -45.88
N LYS A 4 -30.27 -28.68 -46.90
CA LYS A 4 -29.47 -27.52 -47.36
C LYS A 4 -30.41 -26.41 -47.80
N LEU A 5 -30.54 -25.34 -47.03
CA LEU A 5 -31.06 -24.05 -47.44
C LEU A 5 -30.12 -23.45 -48.50
N ASN A 6 -30.31 -23.82 -49.74
CA ASN A 6 -29.46 -23.42 -50.84
C ASN A 6 -30.21 -22.60 -51.91
N ASN A 7 -31.22 -21.80 -51.48
CA ASN A 7 -31.95 -20.97 -52.37
C ASN A 7 -31.73 -19.50 -52.01
N PRO A 8 -31.03 -18.70 -52.83
CA PRO A 8 -30.69 -17.29 -52.52
C PRO A 8 -31.95 -16.42 -52.28
N SER A 9 -33.10 -16.83 -52.79
CA SER A 9 -34.39 -16.13 -52.57
C SER A 9 -34.91 -16.34 -51.12
N GLU A 10 -34.74 -17.53 -50.55
CA GLU A 10 -35.17 -17.84 -49.18
C GLU A 10 -34.29 -17.12 -48.13
N PHE A 11 -32.99 -17.04 -48.36
CA PHE A 11 -32.07 -16.31 -47.51
C PHE A 11 -32.42 -14.80 -47.46
N SER A 12 -32.75 -14.23 -48.63
CA SER A 12 -33.19 -12.81 -48.72
C SER A 12 -34.49 -12.58 -47.96
N LEU A 13 -35.45 -13.52 -48.04
CA LEU A 13 -36.70 -13.45 -47.29
C LEU A 13 -36.51 -13.55 -45.79
N ILE A 14 -35.65 -14.44 -45.35
CA ILE A 14 -35.29 -14.60 -43.89
C ILE A 14 -34.69 -13.31 -43.35
N ILE A 15 -33.74 -12.70 -44.06
CA ILE A 15 -33.14 -11.42 -43.66
C ILE A 15 -34.21 -10.32 -43.61
N LYS A 16 -35.08 -10.23 -44.58
CA LYS A 16 -36.15 -9.21 -44.63
C LYS A 16 -37.12 -9.35 -43.45
N TYR A 17 -37.51 -10.57 -43.11
CA TYR A 17 -38.36 -10.82 -41.93
C TYR A 17 -37.64 -10.54 -40.63
N ALA A 18 -36.36 -10.93 -40.48
CA ALA A 18 -35.55 -10.64 -39.33
C ALA A 18 -35.40 -9.11 -39.11
N LEU A 19 -35.08 -8.36 -40.16
CA LEU A 19 -35.00 -6.91 -40.09
C LEU A 19 -36.34 -6.25 -39.71
N LYS A 20 -37.44 -6.75 -40.22
CA LYS A 20 -38.80 -6.26 -39.88
C LYS A 20 -39.16 -6.57 -38.42
N ASP A 21 -38.75 -7.73 -37.91
CA ASP A 21 -38.97 -8.10 -36.49
C ASP A 21 -38.08 -7.28 -35.56
N LEU A 22 -36.81 -7.05 -35.92
CA LEU A 22 -35.91 -6.11 -35.24
C LEU A 22 -36.54 -4.72 -35.14
N SER A 23 -37.04 -4.19 -36.25
CA SER A 23 -37.67 -2.86 -36.31
C SER A 23 -38.90 -2.77 -35.42
N ARG A 24 -39.68 -3.84 -35.31
CA ARG A 24 -40.91 -3.88 -34.49
C ARG A 24 -40.64 -4.00 -33.01
N ASN A 25 -39.52 -4.69 -32.63
CA ASN A 25 -39.18 -4.97 -31.26
C ASN A 25 -37.95 -4.15 -30.77
N TYR A 26 -37.63 -3.03 -31.43
CA TYR A 26 -36.45 -2.23 -31.19
C TYR A 26 -36.26 -1.81 -29.72
N LYS A 27 -37.37 -1.51 -29.00
CA LYS A 27 -37.29 -1.15 -27.55
C LYS A 27 -36.77 -2.26 -26.68
N LYS A 28 -37.17 -3.51 -26.89
CA LYS A 28 -36.68 -4.66 -26.15
C LYS A 28 -35.22 -4.96 -26.52
N LEU A 29 -34.88 -4.92 -27.79
CA LEU A 29 -33.53 -5.12 -28.28
C LEU A 29 -32.57 -4.04 -27.78
N SER A 30 -32.98 -2.79 -27.80
CA SER A 30 -32.20 -1.66 -27.27
C SER A 30 -31.90 -1.84 -25.80
N SER A 31 -32.85 -2.31 -24.98
CA SER A 31 -32.60 -2.60 -23.56
C SER A 31 -31.54 -3.66 -23.38
N ILE A 32 -31.58 -4.74 -24.16
CA ILE A 32 -30.58 -5.82 -24.08
C ILE A 32 -29.21 -5.31 -24.51
N ILE A 33 -29.12 -4.55 -25.60
CA ILE A 33 -27.88 -3.97 -26.11
C ILE A 33 -27.27 -3.01 -25.08
N ILE A 34 -28.09 -2.14 -24.49
CA ILE A 34 -27.64 -1.18 -23.47
C ILE A 34 -27.09 -1.93 -22.25
N THR A 35 -27.78 -2.97 -21.76
CA THR A 35 -27.32 -3.78 -20.63
C THR A 35 -26.00 -4.47 -20.95
N LEU A 36 -25.86 -5.01 -22.15
CA LEU A 36 -24.64 -5.68 -22.60
C LEU A 36 -23.48 -4.67 -22.72
N PHE A 37 -23.77 -3.47 -23.24
CA PHE A 37 -22.77 -2.41 -23.35
C PHE A 37 -22.29 -1.92 -21.96
N ILE A 38 -23.22 -1.72 -21.03
CA ILE A 38 -22.89 -1.35 -19.66
C ILE A 38 -22.02 -2.45 -18.98
N SER A 39 -22.37 -3.71 -19.17
CA SER A 39 -21.62 -4.82 -18.60
C SER A 39 -20.19 -4.89 -19.15
N LEU A 40 -20.02 -4.72 -20.46
CA LEU A 40 -18.69 -4.68 -21.10
C LEU A 40 -17.90 -3.45 -20.66
N PHE A 41 -18.55 -2.32 -20.49
CA PHE A 41 -17.92 -1.10 -20.01
C PHE A 41 -17.37 -1.26 -18.58
N ILE A 42 -18.19 -1.83 -17.68
CA ILE A 42 -17.76 -2.11 -16.30
C ILE A 42 -16.59 -3.08 -16.29
N LEU A 43 -16.65 -4.15 -17.08
CA LEU A 43 -15.58 -5.13 -17.17
C LEU A 43 -14.27 -4.49 -17.68
N SER A 44 -14.35 -3.66 -18.72
CA SER A 44 -13.21 -2.92 -19.26
C SER A 44 -12.60 -1.97 -18.23
N ALA A 45 -13.45 -1.26 -17.47
CA ALA A 45 -13.01 -0.37 -16.41
C ALA A 45 -12.23 -1.12 -15.30
N ILE A 46 -12.71 -2.31 -14.90
CA ILE A 46 -12.03 -3.14 -13.92
C ILE A 46 -10.64 -3.56 -14.41
N PHE A 47 -10.51 -4.02 -15.64
CA PHE A 47 -9.20 -4.40 -16.20
C PHE A 47 -8.24 -3.21 -16.29
N THR A 48 -8.75 -2.03 -16.66
CA THR A 48 -7.90 -0.82 -16.71
C THR A 48 -7.38 -0.43 -15.33
N ILE A 49 -8.20 -0.55 -14.29
CA ILE A 49 -7.79 -0.29 -12.90
C ILE A 49 -6.76 -1.32 -12.45
N GLU A 50 -6.98 -2.60 -12.76
CA GLU A 50 -6.04 -3.67 -12.41
C GLU A 50 -4.66 -3.44 -13.03
N ASP A 51 -4.59 -3.12 -14.32
CA ASP A 51 -3.33 -2.84 -15.02
C ASP A 51 -2.62 -1.60 -14.46
N SER A 52 -3.39 -0.55 -14.15
CA SER A 52 -2.85 0.67 -13.55
C SER A 52 -2.26 0.41 -12.16
N LEU A 53 -2.96 -0.35 -11.33
CA LEU A 53 -2.49 -0.74 -10.00
C LEU A 53 -1.24 -1.63 -10.08
N LYS A 54 -1.21 -2.62 -10.97
CA LYS A 54 -0.03 -3.47 -11.16
C LYS A 54 1.19 -2.67 -11.59
N LYS A 55 1.00 -1.72 -12.51
CA LYS A 55 2.07 -0.84 -12.96
C LYS A 55 2.58 0.04 -11.82
N GLU A 56 1.68 0.71 -11.11
CA GLU A 56 2.02 1.57 -9.97
C GLU A 56 2.76 0.80 -8.86
N LEU A 57 2.26 -0.40 -8.50
CA LEU A 57 2.91 -1.25 -7.51
C LEU A 57 4.29 -1.71 -7.97
N ASN A 58 4.45 -2.07 -9.26
CA ASN A 58 5.74 -2.52 -9.78
C ASN A 58 6.77 -1.38 -9.85
N ASP A 59 6.33 -0.20 -10.28
CA ASP A 59 7.19 0.99 -10.39
C ASP A 59 7.62 1.50 -9.01
N ASN A 60 6.73 1.40 -8.01
CA ASN A 60 6.98 1.89 -6.65
C ASN A 60 7.36 0.78 -5.65
N ALA A 61 7.44 -0.49 -6.07
CA ALA A 61 7.69 -1.61 -5.16
C ALA A 61 8.97 -1.43 -4.33
N LYS A 62 10.04 -0.98 -4.93
CA LYS A 62 11.32 -0.73 -4.24
C LYS A 62 11.22 0.38 -3.19
N SER A 63 10.47 1.43 -3.49
CA SER A 63 10.24 2.54 -2.56
C SER A 63 9.30 2.14 -1.42
N LEU A 64 8.28 1.33 -1.70
CA LEU A 64 7.32 0.85 -0.70
C LEU A 64 7.96 -0.15 0.28
N LEU A 65 8.81 -1.04 -0.22
CA LEU A 65 9.56 -2.00 0.59
C LEU A 65 10.78 -1.37 1.28
N GLY A 66 11.24 -0.21 0.78
CA GLY A 66 12.50 0.39 1.23
C GLY A 66 13.73 -0.42 0.82
N GLY A 67 13.58 -1.43 -0.06
CA GLY A 67 14.63 -2.32 -0.51
C GLY A 67 14.20 -3.18 -1.70
N ASP A 68 15.15 -3.90 -2.32
CA ASP A 68 14.86 -4.89 -3.37
C ASP A 68 14.25 -6.17 -2.81
N LEU A 69 14.57 -6.51 -1.56
CA LEU A 69 14.11 -7.70 -0.86
C LEU A 69 14.01 -7.40 0.63
N GLU A 70 12.90 -7.76 1.24
CA GLU A 70 12.69 -7.76 2.67
C GLU A 70 12.64 -9.21 3.17
N ILE A 71 13.41 -9.49 4.23
CA ILE A 71 13.39 -10.79 4.89
C ILE A 71 12.94 -10.56 6.33
N ASP A 72 11.75 -11.05 6.67
CA ASP A 72 11.19 -10.96 8.00
C ASP A 72 11.52 -12.22 8.81
N TYR A 73 12.14 -12.01 9.97
CA TYR A 73 12.44 -13.05 10.94
C TYR A 73 11.45 -12.97 12.11
N ASN A 74 10.33 -13.64 11.95
CA ASN A 74 9.28 -13.64 12.97
C ASN A 74 9.76 -14.34 14.25
N ARG A 75 10.04 -13.57 15.32
CA ARG A 75 10.39 -14.01 16.69
C ARG A 75 11.72 -14.71 16.91
N ASN A 76 12.51 -14.98 15.90
CA ASN A 76 13.84 -15.55 16.06
C ASN A 76 14.90 -14.51 15.75
N GLU A 77 16.03 -14.57 16.44
CA GLU A 77 17.24 -13.89 16.01
C GLU A 77 17.53 -14.36 14.58
N GLY A 78 17.56 -13.42 13.63
CA GLY A 78 17.81 -13.74 12.23
C GLY A 78 19.09 -14.58 12.11
N ASN A 79 19.13 -15.47 11.13
CA ASN A 79 20.31 -16.28 10.88
C ASN A 79 21.50 -15.37 10.53
N LEU A 80 22.34 -15.08 11.54
CA LEU A 80 23.50 -14.19 11.42
C LEU A 80 24.47 -14.66 10.33
N GLU A 81 24.54 -15.98 10.11
CA GLU A 81 25.40 -16.54 9.07
C GLU A 81 24.90 -16.18 7.67
N LEU A 82 23.60 -16.28 7.45
CA LEU A 82 22.95 -15.86 6.21
C LEU A 82 23.10 -14.35 5.97
N VAL A 83 22.90 -13.54 7.00
CA VAL A 83 23.11 -12.09 6.95
C VAL A 83 24.55 -11.76 6.56
N ASN A 84 25.54 -12.46 7.15
CA ASN A 84 26.94 -12.24 6.84
C ASN A 84 27.34 -12.69 5.42
N GLN A 85 26.71 -13.73 4.91
CA GLN A 85 26.91 -14.16 3.52
C GLN A 85 26.34 -13.12 2.54
N VAL A 86 25.11 -12.66 2.77
CA VAL A 86 24.42 -11.68 1.90
C VAL A 86 25.12 -10.31 1.95
N LYS A 87 25.63 -9.88 3.09
CA LYS A 87 26.42 -8.63 3.26
C LYS A 87 27.62 -8.51 2.31
N LYS A 88 28.16 -9.63 1.81
CA LYS A 88 29.30 -9.62 0.87
C LYS A 88 28.90 -9.16 -0.53
N PHE A 89 27.64 -9.28 -0.88
CA PHE A 89 27.14 -9.06 -2.26
C PHE A 89 26.19 -7.89 -2.37
N THR A 90 25.67 -7.37 -1.25
CA THR A 90 24.62 -6.33 -1.26
C THR A 90 24.70 -5.43 -0.03
N THR A 91 24.06 -4.27 -0.14
CA THR A 91 23.85 -3.37 1.01
C THR A 91 22.65 -3.86 1.80
N ILE A 92 22.81 -4.01 3.11
CA ILE A 92 21.74 -4.43 4.02
C ILE A 92 21.43 -3.29 4.97
N SER A 93 20.15 -3.01 5.15
CA SER A 93 19.59 -2.24 6.25
C SER A 93 18.83 -3.17 7.18
N GLN A 94 18.95 -2.95 8.47
CA GLN A 94 18.28 -3.73 9.49
C GLN A 94 17.24 -2.88 10.20
N MET A 95 16.07 -3.46 10.42
CA MET A 95 15.04 -2.84 11.23
C MET A 95 14.45 -3.83 12.24
N ILE A 96 14.03 -3.31 13.38
CA ILE A 96 13.33 -4.08 14.41
C ILE A 96 12.00 -3.40 14.68
N GLU A 97 10.93 -4.14 14.58
CA GLU A 97 9.60 -3.67 14.94
C GLU A 97 9.07 -4.42 16.15
N PHE A 98 8.54 -3.69 17.10
CA PHE A 98 7.84 -4.26 18.26
C PHE A 98 6.72 -3.33 18.72
N SER A 99 5.74 -3.92 19.38
CA SER A 99 4.62 -3.16 19.93
C SER A 99 4.75 -3.07 21.44
N THR A 100 4.55 -1.86 21.98
CA THR A 100 4.67 -1.61 23.43
C THR A 100 3.78 -0.43 23.85
N MET A 101 3.66 -0.26 25.17
CA MET A 101 3.01 0.90 25.75
C MET A 101 3.96 2.09 25.81
N VAL A 102 3.48 3.21 25.32
CA VAL A 102 4.14 4.51 25.49
C VAL A 102 3.28 5.41 26.39
N SER A 103 3.90 6.23 27.20
CA SER A 103 3.19 7.11 28.13
C SER A 103 3.79 8.50 28.17
N THR A 104 2.94 9.49 28.42
CA THR A 104 3.38 10.86 28.65
C THR A 104 4.09 10.97 29.98
N THR A 105 5.12 11.82 30.07
CA THR A 105 5.83 12.12 31.33
C THR A 105 5.14 13.20 32.15
N ASN A 106 4.28 13.97 31.53
CA ASN A 106 3.54 15.02 32.23
C ASN A 106 2.40 14.42 33.06
N ARG A 107 2.45 14.62 34.37
CA ARG A 107 1.44 14.13 35.32
C ARG A 107 0.02 14.62 35.05
N GLU A 108 -0.13 15.81 34.47
CA GLU A 108 -1.43 16.36 34.11
C GLU A 108 -2.05 15.67 32.90
N LYS A 109 -1.22 15.17 31.99
CA LYS A 109 -1.69 14.48 30.79
C LYS A 109 -1.92 12.98 31.00
N ASN A 110 -1.17 12.34 31.89
CA ASN A 110 -1.18 10.90 32.30
C ASN A 110 -1.89 9.94 31.31
N LYS A 111 -1.50 10.03 30.04
CA LYS A 111 -2.06 9.20 28.98
C LYS A 111 -1.05 8.14 28.56
N SER A 112 -1.55 6.95 28.26
CA SER A 112 -0.77 5.86 27.72
C SER A 112 -1.46 5.30 26.46
N LEU A 113 -0.66 4.88 25.49
CA LEU A 113 -1.16 4.30 24.27
C LEU A 113 -0.29 3.10 23.87
N PHE A 114 -0.93 2.03 23.43
CA PHE A 114 -0.24 0.91 22.82
C PHE A 114 0.09 1.26 21.37
N THR A 115 1.35 1.21 21.01
CA THR A 115 1.82 1.61 19.69
C THR A 115 2.94 0.71 19.19
N ARG A 116 3.18 0.74 17.89
CA ARG A 116 4.29 0.06 17.24
C ARG A 116 5.51 0.99 17.20
N ILE A 117 6.64 0.46 17.58
CA ILE A 117 7.94 1.14 17.50
C ILE A 117 8.76 0.45 16.42
N LYS A 118 9.35 1.26 15.55
CA LYS A 118 10.26 0.83 14.51
C LYS A 118 11.65 1.41 14.79
N THR A 119 12.60 0.54 15.03
CA THR A 119 14.02 0.90 15.16
C THR A 119 14.70 0.62 13.85
N VAL A 120 15.47 1.57 13.34
CA VAL A 120 16.12 1.50 12.03
C VAL A 120 17.61 1.81 12.15
N ASP A 121 18.42 1.22 11.29
CA ASP A 121 19.84 1.55 11.18
C ASP A 121 20.08 2.81 10.34
N THR A 122 21.34 3.23 10.26
CA THR A 122 21.75 4.45 9.54
C THR A 122 21.62 4.36 8.02
N LYS A 123 21.34 3.16 7.47
CA LYS A 123 21.21 2.93 6.05
C LYS A 123 19.75 2.91 5.59
N TYR A 124 18.82 2.95 6.55
CA TYR A 124 17.39 2.98 6.27
C TYR A 124 16.93 4.38 5.82
N PRO A 125 16.06 4.51 4.84
CA PRO A 125 15.64 3.47 3.90
C PRO A 125 16.69 3.27 2.80
N LEU A 126 16.80 2.05 2.23
CA LEU A 126 17.70 1.80 1.10
C LEU A 126 17.21 2.47 -0.19
N TYR A 127 15.89 2.60 -0.34
CA TYR A 127 15.21 3.30 -1.44
C TYR A 127 14.14 4.22 -0.88
N GLY A 128 13.88 5.32 -1.60
CA GLY A 128 12.91 6.32 -1.19
C GLY A 128 13.44 7.29 -0.14
N SER A 129 12.53 7.98 0.52
CA SER A 129 12.82 8.93 1.60
C SER A 129 11.75 8.82 2.67
N VAL A 130 12.13 9.14 3.89
CA VAL A 130 11.18 9.31 4.99
C VAL A 130 10.82 10.80 5.07
N ASP A 131 9.54 11.10 5.03
CA ASP A 131 9.06 12.47 5.23
C ASP A 131 8.99 12.78 6.72
N TYR A 132 9.68 13.85 7.14
CA TYR A 132 9.75 14.22 8.56
C TYR A 132 9.96 15.73 8.74
N GLU A 133 9.48 16.22 9.86
CA GLU A 133 9.66 17.60 10.31
C GLU A 133 10.23 17.63 11.74
N PRO A 134 11.19 18.54 12.06
CA PRO A 134 11.90 19.48 11.18
C PRO A 134 12.99 18.80 10.34
N VAL A 135 13.42 19.48 9.30
CA VAL A 135 14.53 19.00 8.44
C VAL A 135 15.75 18.68 9.28
N GLY A 136 16.36 17.50 9.02
CA GLY A 136 17.52 17.01 9.76
C GLY A 136 17.20 16.19 11.03
N ALA A 137 15.93 16.10 11.46
CA ALA A 137 15.55 15.35 12.65
C ALA A 137 15.90 13.86 12.53
N PHE A 138 15.77 13.28 11.35
CA PHE A 138 16.11 11.87 11.13
C PHE A 138 17.61 11.59 11.33
N ASN A 139 18.48 12.47 10.83
CA ASN A 139 19.92 12.36 11.04
C ASN A 139 20.30 12.57 12.51
N ARG A 140 19.64 13.51 13.19
CA ARG A 140 19.84 13.74 14.62
C ARG A 140 19.45 12.52 15.45
N MET A 141 18.38 11.83 15.11
CA MET A 141 17.94 10.59 15.79
C MET A 141 19.03 9.52 15.80
N HIS A 142 19.83 9.41 14.74
CA HIS A 142 20.94 8.45 14.69
C HIS A 142 22.17 8.89 15.49
N ASN A 143 22.36 10.18 15.69
CA ASN A 143 23.54 10.72 16.35
C ASN A 143 23.33 11.09 17.82
N GLU A 144 22.09 11.35 18.22
CA GLU A 144 21.74 11.75 19.58
C GLU A 144 21.04 10.59 20.30
N PRO A 145 21.59 10.10 21.42
CA PRO A 145 20.98 9.00 22.18
C PRO A 145 19.65 9.44 22.82
N ASN A 146 18.77 8.49 23.02
CA ASN A 146 17.45 8.70 23.64
C ASN A 146 16.59 9.73 22.93
N THR A 147 16.68 9.80 21.61
CA THR A 147 15.80 10.60 20.76
C THR A 147 14.95 9.70 19.87
N LEU A 148 13.79 10.21 19.49
CA LEU A 148 12.90 9.51 18.56
C LEU A 148 12.04 10.47 17.75
N LEU A 149 11.51 9.95 16.65
CA LEU A 149 10.46 10.57 15.86
C LEU A 149 9.12 9.91 16.22
N ILE A 150 8.05 10.67 16.19
CA ILE A 150 6.69 10.16 16.40
C ILE A 150 5.84 10.41 15.16
N ASN A 151 4.87 9.56 14.90
CA ASN A 151 3.92 9.83 13.85
C ASN A 151 2.89 10.89 14.31
N GLU A 152 2.29 11.56 13.33
CA GLU A 152 1.33 12.62 13.59
C GLU A 152 0.13 12.14 14.44
N SER A 153 -0.33 10.90 14.24
CA SER A 153 -1.41 10.31 15.02
C SER A 153 -1.07 10.18 16.50
N LEU A 154 0.14 9.73 16.82
CA LEU A 154 0.61 9.61 18.21
C LEU A 154 0.73 10.99 18.87
N SER A 155 1.28 11.96 18.13
CA SER A 155 1.36 13.36 18.56
C SER A 155 -0.02 13.92 18.95
N LYS A 156 -1.02 13.74 18.11
CA LYS A 156 -2.40 14.20 18.34
C LYS A 156 -3.06 13.47 19.51
N ASN A 157 -2.97 12.15 19.58
CA ASN A 157 -3.65 11.33 20.59
C ASN A 157 -3.13 11.59 22.00
N LEU A 158 -1.82 11.73 22.15
CA LEU A 158 -1.18 11.99 23.43
C LEU A 158 -0.95 13.49 23.69
N ASN A 159 -1.30 14.35 22.73
CA ASN A 159 -1.06 15.80 22.76
C ASN A 159 0.41 16.13 23.07
N LEU A 160 1.32 15.50 22.30
CA LEU A 160 2.75 15.63 22.43
C LEU A 160 3.30 16.61 21.40
N LYS A 161 4.34 17.34 21.80
CA LYS A 161 5.05 18.30 20.94
C LYS A 161 6.53 17.93 20.83
N ILE A 162 7.19 18.45 19.80
CA ILE A 162 8.63 18.37 19.65
C ILE A 162 9.32 18.97 20.90
N ASN A 163 10.39 18.35 21.35
CA ASN A 163 11.15 18.59 22.57
C ASN A 163 10.46 18.15 23.87
N GLU A 164 9.28 17.57 23.83
CA GLU A 164 8.69 16.90 25.00
C GLU A 164 9.30 15.49 25.16
N LYS A 165 9.23 14.98 26.39
CA LYS A 165 9.70 13.63 26.71
C LYS A 165 8.54 12.65 26.73
N ILE A 166 8.79 11.48 26.19
CA ILE A 166 7.88 10.34 26.21
C ILE A 166 8.57 9.16 26.89
N LYS A 167 7.84 8.39 27.65
CA LYS A 167 8.32 7.17 28.28
C LYS A 167 7.92 5.97 27.44
N VAL A 168 8.92 5.21 27.01
CA VAL A 168 8.78 3.93 26.31
C VAL A 168 9.23 2.84 27.25
N GLN A 169 8.30 2.03 27.73
CA GLN A 169 8.56 1.10 28.83
C GLN A 169 9.16 1.83 30.05
N ASN A 170 10.43 1.60 30.35
CA ASN A 170 11.14 2.21 31.47
C ASN A 170 12.16 3.29 31.07
N GLN A 171 12.28 3.57 29.76
CA GLN A 171 13.24 4.57 29.27
C GLN A 171 12.53 5.85 28.82
N LEU A 172 13.22 6.96 28.99
CA LEU A 172 12.77 8.28 28.58
C LEU A 172 13.44 8.67 27.25
N PHE A 173 12.62 9.09 26.31
CA PHE A 173 13.08 9.58 25.01
C PHE A 173 12.58 11.00 24.79
N THR A 174 13.39 11.78 24.10
CA THR A 174 13.03 13.13 23.66
C THR A 174 12.49 13.06 22.22
N ILE A 175 11.34 13.67 22.00
CA ILE A 175 10.74 13.79 20.68
C ILE A 175 11.48 14.88 19.92
N ILE A 176 12.11 14.56 18.82
CA ILE A 176 12.88 15.52 18.01
C ILE A 176 12.24 15.83 16.65
N GLY A 177 11.17 15.12 16.30
CA GLY A 177 10.45 15.39 15.06
C GLY A 177 9.20 14.52 14.92
N ILE A 178 8.44 14.82 13.87
CA ILE A 178 7.21 14.13 13.47
C ILE A 178 7.45 13.53 12.09
N VAL A 179 6.93 12.31 11.89
CA VAL A 179 7.02 11.53 10.66
C VAL A 179 5.61 11.14 10.20
#